data_2c00e3a7396a27228dd8bcce123ceb28
#
_entry.id   2c00e3a7396a27228dd8bcce123ceb28
#
_cell.length_a   1.000
_cell.length_b   1.000
_cell.length_c   1.000
_cell.angle_alpha   90.00
_cell.angle_beta   90.00
_cell.angle_gamma   90.00
#
_symmetry.space_group_name_H-M   'P 1'
#
loop_
_entity.id
_entity.type
_entity.pdbx_description
1 polymer ?
#
loop_
_entity_poly.entity_id
_entity_poly.type
_entity_poly.pdbx_seq_one_letter_code
_entity_poly.pdbx_strand_id
1 'polypeptide(L)'
;MDFTLPDDLADLLAKIDEFIEREIRPLERENDNIRFFDHRREDARTDWDRGGLPSREWEALLAETRRRADAAGFYRYPFPKKYGGLDGTNLGMAVIREHLAAKGLGLHCDLQNEHAIVGNNVGLLLMLHYGTEAQQAAWVDELAEGRRHFAFGITEPGHGSDATYMETTAARDGAEWVINGEKTWNTGVHAAQHDLILARTSGTAGDGDGITAFLVPTDAPGFTIEEYLWTFNMPTDHAHVKLTGVRVPDQAIFGGEGRGLRVVQHFFNENRIRQAASSLGAAQYCISESVAYALERKPFGQPLAANQAIQFPLVELQTQCEMLRALIHKTAWTMDTYGTFSASREVSMCNYWANRLCCEAADRAMQVHGGLGYSRHKPFEHIYRHHRRYRITEGSEEIQMRRVAGYMFGFMKQQAPKGVAG
;
A
#
# COMPACT_ATOMS: atom_id res chain seq x y z
N MET A 1 -17.19 -2.16 26.47
CA MET A 1 -16.37 -2.11 25.26
C MET A 1 -15.08 -1.44 25.67
N ASP A 2 -13.96 -2.12 25.54
CA ASP A 2 -12.65 -1.56 25.87
C ASP A 2 -12.01 -1.04 24.58
N PHE A 3 -11.55 0.21 24.59
CA PHE A 3 -10.90 0.87 23.45
C PHE A 3 -9.39 1.06 23.68
N THR A 4 -8.86 0.54 24.79
CA THR A 4 -7.41 0.55 25.03
C THR A 4 -6.73 -0.42 24.05
N LEU A 5 -5.52 -0.04 23.62
CA LEU A 5 -4.70 -0.97 22.84
C LEU A 5 -4.33 -2.17 23.72
N PRO A 6 -4.31 -3.40 23.14
CA PRO A 6 -3.76 -4.55 23.84
C PRO A 6 -2.34 -4.26 24.34
N ASP A 7 -2.01 -4.71 25.56
CA ASP A 7 -0.72 -4.44 26.21
C ASP A 7 0.48 -4.91 25.35
N ASP A 8 0.35 -6.07 24.70
CA ASP A 8 1.38 -6.61 23.81
C ASP A 8 1.63 -5.74 22.58
N LEU A 9 0.59 -5.08 22.07
CA LEU A 9 0.71 -4.16 20.95
C LEU A 9 1.30 -2.82 21.40
N ALA A 10 0.92 -2.31 22.57
CA ALA A 10 1.52 -1.11 23.15
C ALA A 10 3.03 -1.32 23.42
N ASP A 11 3.40 -2.46 23.99
CA ASP A 11 4.80 -2.85 24.20
C ASP A 11 5.57 -2.97 22.87
N LEU A 12 4.93 -3.49 21.83
CA LEU A 12 5.55 -3.59 20.50
C LEU A 12 5.83 -2.21 19.92
N LEU A 13 4.89 -1.26 20.02
CA LEU A 13 5.10 0.11 19.56
C LEU A 13 6.27 0.78 20.30
N ALA A 14 6.38 0.59 21.62
CA ALA A 14 7.50 1.13 22.40
C ALA A 14 8.87 0.54 21.94
N LYS A 15 8.92 -0.76 21.65
CA LYS A 15 10.13 -1.42 21.11
C LYS A 15 10.46 -0.94 19.68
N ILE A 16 9.45 -0.69 18.86
CA ILE A 16 9.63 -0.10 17.52
C ILE A 16 10.21 1.31 17.65
N ASP A 17 9.73 2.11 18.59
CA ASP A 17 10.26 3.46 18.84
C ASP A 17 11.72 3.43 19.25
N GLU A 18 12.08 2.56 20.19
CA GLU A 18 13.47 2.36 20.60
C GLU A 18 14.35 1.92 19.43
N PHE A 19 13.86 1.01 18.60
CA PHE A 19 14.57 0.55 17.41
C PHE A 19 14.79 1.68 16.39
N ILE A 20 13.78 2.51 16.16
CA ILE A 20 13.89 3.68 15.27
C ILE A 20 15.00 4.61 15.74
N GLU A 21 15.02 4.96 17.01
CA GLU A 21 16.02 5.89 17.56
C GLU A 21 17.44 5.29 17.58
N ARG A 22 17.57 4.00 17.88
CA ARG A 22 18.87 3.35 18.00
C ARG A 22 19.48 2.92 16.67
N GLU A 23 18.67 2.45 15.71
CA GLU A 23 19.16 1.80 14.48
C GLU A 23 18.83 2.59 13.22
N ILE A 24 17.63 3.19 13.15
CA ILE A 24 17.13 3.80 11.91
C ILE A 24 17.59 5.25 11.78
N ARG A 25 17.45 6.06 12.84
CA ARG A 25 17.89 7.46 12.82
C ARG A 25 19.40 7.63 12.59
N PRO A 26 20.29 6.79 13.17
CA PRO A 26 21.70 6.81 12.79
C PRO A 26 21.93 6.45 11.32
N LEU A 27 21.26 5.40 10.80
CA LEU A 27 21.37 4.98 9.40
C LEU A 27 20.98 6.09 8.42
N GLU A 28 19.96 6.88 8.73
CA GLU A 28 19.54 8.05 7.92
C GLU A 28 20.65 9.11 7.77
N ARG A 29 21.59 9.17 8.71
CA ARG A 29 22.68 10.17 8.75
C ARG A 29 24.01 9.64 8.24
N GLU A 30 24.19 8.32 8.17
CA GLU A 30 25.39 7.68 7.66
C GLU A 30 25.58 7.97 6.16
N ASN A 31 26.83 8.15 5.72
CA ASN A 31 27.21 8.25 4.31
C ASN A 31 26.35 9.24 3.48
N ASP A 32 25.96 10.36 4.08
CA ASP A 32 25.06 11.35 3.45
C ASP A 32 23.70 10.77 3.02
N ASN A 33 23.21 9.73 3.69
CA ASN A 33 21.89 9.14 3.39
C ASN A 33 20.76 10.14 3.58
N ILE A 34 20.98 11.19 4.38
CA ILE A 34 20.02 12.30 4.54
C ILE A 34 19.62 12.93 3.21
N ARG A 35 20.46 12.84 2.16
CA ARG A 35 20.15 13.35 0.82
C ARG A 35 18.87 12.75 0.24
N PHE A 36 18.55 11.53 0.61
CA PHE A 36 17.34 10.85 0.14
C PHE A 36 16.05 11.41 0.78
N PHE A 37 16.17 12.11 1.90
CA PHE A 37 15.06 12.76 2.61
C PHE A 37 15.09 14.28 2.46
N ASP A 38 16.12 14.83 1.80
CA ASP A 38 16.18 16.25 1.46
C ASP A 38 15.44 16.48 0.13
N HIS A 39 14.18 16.86 0.24
CA HIS A 39 13.32 17.08 -0.94
C HIS A 39 13.81 18.18 -1.89
N ARG A 40 14.81 18.96 -1.50
CA ARG A 40 15.54 19.88 -2.39
C ARG A 40 16.47 19.11 -3.34
N ARG A 41 16.82 17.87 -3.01
CA ARG A 41 17.69 16.96 -3.76
C ARG A 41 16.87 15.80 -4.36
N GLU A 42 15.76 16.14 -5.01
CA GLU A 42 14.76 15.18 -5.52
C GLU A 42 15.38 14.08 -6.40
N ASP A 43 16.45 14.41 -7.14
CA ASP A 43 17.13 13.46 -8.03
C ASP A 43 17.94 12.38 -7.28
N ALA A 44 18.21 12.56 -5.97
CA ALA A 44 19.01 11.60 -5.22
C ALA A 44 18.43 10.18 -5.22
N ARG A 45 17.10 10.04 -5.28
CA ARG A 45 16.42 8.75 -5.32
C ARG A 45 16.21 8.20 -6.71
N THR A 46 16.30 9.04 -7.75
CA THR A 46 15.83 8.73 -9.11
C THR A 46 17.02 8.53 -10.05
N ASP A 47 17.00 7.42 -10.78
CA ASP A 47 17.94 7.12 -11.85
C ASP A 47 17.25 7.44 -13.20
N TRP A 48 17.50 8.64 -13.73
CA TRP A 48 16.90 9.11 -14.97
C TRP A 48 17.41 8.36 -16.20
N ASP A 49 18.65 7.87 -16.16
CA ASP A 49 19.24 7.09 -17.26
C ASP A 49 18.61 5.69 -17.37
N ARG A 50 18.01 5.21 -16.27
CA ARG A 50 17.23 3.97 -16.22
C ARG A 50 15.73 4.19 -16.32
N GLY A 51 15.28 5.25 -16.98
CA GLY A 51 13.86 5.52 -17.19
C GLY A 51 13.13 6.06 -15.95
N GLY A 52 13.84 6.64 -14.99
CA GLY A 52 13.25 7.21 -13.77
C GLY A 52 13.02 6.19 -12.65
N LEU A 53 13.63 5.01 -12.75
CA LEU A 53 13.60 3.99 -11.70
C LEU A 53 14.30 4.47 -10.41
N PRO A 54 14.07 3.79 -9.27
CA PRO A 54 14.86 4.03 -8.07
C PRO A 54 16.36 3.86 -8.33
N SER A 55 17.16 4.77 -7.78
CA SER A 55 18.61 4.63 -7.85
C SER A 55 19.06 3.40 -7.05
N ARG A 56 20.16 2.75 -7.51
CA ARG A 56 20.69 1.55 -6.85
C ARG A 56 21.07 1.80 -5.39
N GLU A 57 21.58 3.00 -5.11
CA GLU A 57 21.96 3.40 -3.75
C GLU A 57 20.76 3.54 -2.83
N TRP A 58 19.65 4.07 -3.35
CA TRP A 58 18.39 4.14 -2.62
C TRP A 58 17.81 2.75 -2.35
N GLU A 59 17.77 1.87 -3.34
CA GLU A 59 17.33 0.48 -3.18
C GLU A 59 18.19 -0.29 -2.16
N ALA A 60 19.52 -0.10 -2.20
CA ALA A 60 20.45 -0.71 -1.25
C ALA A 60 20.20 -0.21 0.19
N LEU A 61 19.91 1.08 0.37
CA LEU A 61 19.56 1.64 1.68
C LEU A 61 18.24 1.07 2.22
N LEU A 62 17.24 0.94 1.36
CA LEU A 62 15.97 0.30 1.74
C LEU A 62 16.15 -1.18 2.09
N ALA A 63 17.00 -1.89 1.36
CA ALA A 63 17.33 -3.29 1.67
C ALA A 63 18.04 -3.43 3.01
N GLU A 64 19.01 -2.55 3.33
CA GLU A 64 19.69 -2.53 4.64
C GLU A 64 18.70 -2.22 5.77
N THR A 65 17.79 -1.28 5.56
CA THR A 65 16.74 -0.95 6.52
C THR A 65 15.87 -2.18 6.84
N ARG A 66 15.44 -2.89 5.78
CA ARG A 66 14.66 -4.13 5.93
C ARG A 66 15.43 -5.22 6.65
N ARG A 67 16.71 -5.39 6.32
CA ARG A 67 17.60 -6.37 6.96
C ARG A 67 17.74 -6.10 8.47
N ARG A 68 17.95 -4.84 8.88
CA ARG A 68 18.00 -4.45 10.30
C ARG A 68 16.66 -4.70 11.00
N ALA A 69 15.56 -4.33 10.37
CA ALA A 69 14.22 -4.54 10.90
C ALA A 69 13.87 -6.03 11.04
N ASP A 70 14.30 -6.87 10.08
CA ASP A 70 14.12 -8.32 10.12
C ASP A 70 14.94 -8.96 11.25
N ALA A 71 16.20 -8.57 11.40
CA ALA A 71 17.06 -9.02 12.49
C ALA A 71 16.51 -8.61 13.89
N ALA A 72 15.79 -7.49 13.97
CA ALA A 72 15.11 -7.05 15.18
C ALA A 72 13.72 -7.70 15.39
N GLY A 73 13.25 -8.52 14.45
CA GLY A 73 11.96 -9.24 14.52
C GLY A 73 10.73 -8.43 14.10
N PHE A 74 10.89 -7.21 13.58
CA PHE A 74 9.76 -6.34 13.22
C PHE A 74 9.27 -6.56 11.79
N TYR A 75 10.18 -6.81 10.83
CA TYR A 75 9.84 -6.85 9.42
C TYR A 75 8.81 -7.93 9.08
N ARG A 76 8.89 -9.09 9.74
CA ARG A 76 8.00 -10.23 9.54
C ARG A 76 6.76 -10.23 10.46
N TYR A 77 6.42 -9.09 11.06
CA TYR A 77 5.26 -9.01 11.96
C TYR A 77 4.00 -9.74 11.43
N PRO A 78 3.55 -9.55 10.17
CA PRO A 78 2.33 -10.20 9.69
C PRO A 78 2.48 -11.68 9.35
N PHE A 79 3.70 -12.24 9.38
CA PHE A 79 3.93 -13.64 9.02
C PHE A 79 3.48 -14.59 10.13
N PRO A 80 3.07 -15.81 9.76
CA PRO A 80 2.93 -16.90 10.73
C PRO A 80 4.24 -17.16 11.48
N LYS A 81 4.14 -17.51 12.76
CA LYS A 81 5.31 -17.84 13.62
C LYS A 81 6.23 -18.88 13.03
N LYS A 82 5.67 -19.90 12.31
CA LYS A 82 6.47 -20.93 11.64
C LYS A 82 7.44 -20.39 10.57
N TYR A 83 7.23 -19.16 10.11
CA TYR A 83 8.11 -18.46 9.17
C TYR A 83 8.84 -17.27 9.81
N GLY A 84 8.97 -17.30 11.13
CA GLY A 84 9.68 -16.27 11.90
C GLY A 84 8.91 -14.98 12.12
N GLY A 85 7.58 -14.99 11.92
CA GLY A 85 6.71 -13.84 12.15
C GLY A 85 6.10 -13.83 13.55
N LEU A 86 5.16 -12.91 13.76
CA LEU A 86 4.46 -12.70 15.03
C LEU A 86 2.95 -13.01 14.95
N ASP A 87 2.47 -13.66 13.88
CA ASP A 87 1.04 -13.85 13.58
C ASP A 87 0.26 -12.52 13.60
N GLY A 88 0.88 -11.45 13.08
CA GLY A 88 0.34 -10.09 13.15
C GLY A 88 -1.03 -9.97 12.49
N THR A 89 -1.94 -9.29 13.18
CA THR A 89 -3.33 -9.08 12.77
C THR A 89 -3.50 -7.85 11.88
N ASN A 90 -4.64 -7.72 11.20
CA ASN A 90 -4.98 -6.49 10.48
C ASN A 90 -5.13 -5.29 11.42
N LEU A 91 -5.67 -5.50 12.63
CA LEU A 91 -5.74 -4.45 13.65
C LEU A 91 -4.33 -4.01 14.05
N GLY A 92 -3.44 -4.93 14.38
CA GLY A 92 -2.05 -4.61 14.72
C GLY A 92 -1.32 -3.90 13.57
N MET A 93 -1.50 -4.36 12.32
CA MET A 93 -0.94 -3.67 11.15
C MET A 93 -1.48 -2.26 10.99
N ALA A 94 -2.78 -2.03 11.20
CA ALA A 94 -3.36 -0.70 11.12
C ALA A 94 -2.78 0.24 12.18
N VAL A 95 -2.70 -0.21 13.43
CA VAL A 95 -2.12 0.55 14.55
C VAL A 95 -0.65 0.90 14.28
N ILE A 96 0.16 -0.09 13.85
CA ILE A 96 1.58 0.13 13.53
C ILE A 96 1.73 1.11 12.36
N ARG A 97 0.93 0.98 11.31
CA ARG A 97 0.99 1.88 10.14
C ARG A 97 0.64 3.31 10.49
N GLU A 98 -0.41 3.53 11.28
CA GLU A 98 -0.76 4.84 11.79
C GLU A 98 0.38 5.44 12.63
N HIS A 99 0.92 4.65 13.57
CA HIS A 99 1.99 5.07 14.46
C HIS A 99 3.26 5.49 13.71
N LEU A 100 3.69 4.69 12.73
CA LEU A 100 4.87 5.00 11.92
C LEU A 100 4.66 6.26 11.07
N ALA A 101 3.52 6.38 10.42
CA ALA A 101 3.22 7.53 9.56
C ALA A 101 3.07 8.84 10.36
N ALA A 102 2.60 8.78 11.61
CA ALA A 102 2.51 9.93 12.50
C ALA A 102 3.88 10.49 12.93
N LYS A 103 4.97 9.76 12.69
CA LYS A 103 6.35 10.23 12.93
C LYS A 103 6.95 11.03 11.76
N GLY A 104 6.19 11.19 10.67
CA GLY A 104 6.66 11.86 9.47
C GLY A 104 7.50 10.96 8.57
N LEU A 105 8.27 11.58 7.67
CA LEU A 105 9.11 10.86 6.70
C LEU A 105 10.40 10.35 7.33
N GLY A 106 10.84 9.18 6.90
CA GLY A 106 12.09 8.58 7.31
C GLY A 106 12.21 7.14 6.79
N LEU A 107 13.32 6.48 7.04
CA LEU A 107 13.51 5.07 6.69
C LEU A 107 12.57 4.12 7.45
N HIS A 108 11.99 4.57 8.56
CA HIS A 108 10.99 3.82 9.30
C HIS A 108 9.66 3.69 8.55
N CYS A 109 9.33 4.69 7.73
CA CYS A 109 8.13 4.73 6.91
C CYS A 109 8.39 5.64 5.71
N ASP A 110 8.93 5.06 4.63
CA ASP A 110 9.03 5.80 3.37
C ASP A 110 7.68 5.79 2.68
N LEU A 111 7.15 6.99 2.46
CA LEU A 111 5.85 7.18 1.83
C LEU A 111 5.86 6.95 0.32
N GLN A 112 6.97 6.53 -0.27
CA GLN A 112 7.06 6.39 -1.72
C GLN A 112 6.49 5.07 -2.22
N ASN A 113 6.95 3.94 -1.69
CA ASN A 113 6.59 2.58 -2.15
C ASN A 113 6.00 1.74 -1.02
N GLU A 114 5.32 2.36 -0.08
CA GLU A 114 4.77 1.71 1.12
C GLU A 114 5.84 0.94 1.91
N HIS A 115 7.10 1.33 1.73
CA HIS A 115 8.19 0.79 2.50
C HIS A 115 8.02 1.14 3.98
N ALA A 116 8.24 0.18 4.84
CA ALA A 116 8.31 0.38 6.28
C ALA A 116 9.19 -0.69 6.92
N ILE A 117 9.64 -0.42 8.13
CA ILE A 117 10.36 -1.39 8.96
C ILE A 117 9.48 -2.58 9.38
N VAL A 118 8.16 -2.43 9.27
CA VAL A 118 7.21 -3.55 9.36
C VAL A 118 6.66 -3.81 7.95
N GLY A 119 7.01 -4.95 7.37
CA GLY A 119 6.72 -5.26 5.98
C GLY A 119 5.25 -5.57 5.70
N ASN A 120 4.78 -5.25 4.50
CA ASN A 120 3.45 -5.66 4.03
C ASN A 120 3.39 -7.12 3.62
N ASN A 121 4.43 -7.57 2.93
CA ASN A 121 4.66 -8.96 2.51
C ASN A 121 3.44 -9.65 1.87
N VAL A 122 2.73 -8.91 1.04
CA VAL A 122 1.48 -9.34 0.40
C VAL A 122 1.67 -10.61 -0.42
N GLY A 123 2.78 -10.71 -1.16
CA GLY A 123 3.10 -11.88 -1.97
C GLY A 123 3.11 -13.17 -1.15
N LEU A 124 3.78 -13.16 0.01
CA LEU A 124 3.81 -14.32 0.90
C LEU A 124 2.41 -14.66 1.42
N LEU A 125 1.66 -13.67 1.91
CA LEU A 125 0.32 -13.90 2.48
C LEU A 125 -0.64 -14.45 1.43
N LEU A 126 -0.60 -13.95 0.21
CA LEU A 126 -1.37 -14.50 -0.90
C LEU A 126 -0.92 -15.93 -1.25
N MET A 127 0.39 -16.20 -1.27
CA MET A 127 0.93 -17.53 -1.54
C MET A 127 0.44 -18.55 -0.50
N LEU A 128 0.43 -18.19 0.77
CA LEU A 128 -0.10 -19.04 1.84
C LEU A 128 -1.60 -19.27 1.73
N HIS A 129 -2.34 -18.33 1.15
CA HIS A 129 -3.81 -18.38 1.06
C HIS A 129 -4.32 -19.09 -0.21
N TYR A 130 -3.63 -18.87 -1.33
CA TYR A 130 -4.09 -19.25 -2.67
C TYR A 130 -3.13 -20.14 -3.45
N GLY A 131 -1.87 -20.22 -3.04
CA GLY A 131 -0.90 -21.11 -3.68
C GLY A 131 -1.25 -22.58 -3.47
N THR A 132 -1.03 -23.38 -4.51
CA THR A 132 -1.07 -24.86 -4.38
C THR A 132 0.05 -25.33 -3.45
N GLU A 133 -0.05 -26.56 -2.94
CA GLU A 133 1.01 -27.16 -2.10
C GLU A 133 2.38 -27.08 -2.80
N ALA A 134 2.43 -27.36 -4.12
CA ALA A 134 3.66 -27.29 -4.90
C ALA A 134 4.19 -25.84 -5.01
N GLN A 135 3.30 -24.87 -5.25
CA GLN A 135 3.68 -23.45 -5.27
C GLN A 135 4.17 -22.99 -3.89
N GLN A 136 3.46 -23.34 -2.81
CA GLN A 136 3.89 -23.02 -1.45
C GLN A 136 5.26 -23.60 -1.13
N ALA A 137 5.48 -24.89 -1.44
CA ALA A 137 6.76 -25.56 -1.21
C ALA A 137 7.93 -24.91 -1.99
N ALA A 138 7.66 -24.40 -3.18
CA ALA A 138 8.68 -23.77 -4.03
C ALA A 138 8.95 -22.28 -3.69
N TRP A 139 7.98 -21.57 -3.09
CA TRP A 139 8.04 -20.10 -3.06
C TRP A 139 8.04 -19.49 -1.65
N VAL A 140 7.47 -20.17 -0.65
CA VAL A 140 7.21 -19.52 0.65
C VAL A 140 8.48 -19.08 1.35
N ASP A 141 9.52 -19.92 1.39
CA ASP A 141 10.79 -19.58 2.04
C ASP A 141 11.50 -18.43 1.29
N GLU A 142 11.48 -18.45 -0.05
CA GLU A 142 12.11 -17.39 -0.85
C GLU A 142 11.38 -16.05 -0.72
N LEU A 143 10.04 -16.08 -0.65
CA LEU A 143 9.22 -14.90 -0.39
C LEU A 143 9.44 -14.35 1.03
N ALA A 144 9.52 -15.24 2.03
CA ALA A 144 9.76 -14.87 3.42
C ALA A 144 11.14 -14.22 3.62
N GLU A 145 12.13 -14.68 2.90
CA GLU A 145 13.51 -14.15 2.94
C GLU A 145 13.73 -12.97 2.00
N GLY A 146 12.72 -12.58 1.22
CA GLY A 146 12.81 -11.47 0.27
C GLY A 146 13.71 -11.73 -0.95
N ARG A 147 14.05 -13.01 -1.24
CA ARG A 147 14.79 -13.39 -2.43
C ARG A 147 13.93 -13.48 -3.68
N ARG A 148 12.62 -13.63 -3.51
CA ARG A 148 11.64 -13.68 -4.59
C ARG A 148 10.55 -12.64 -4.37
N HIS A 149 10.16 -12.00 -5.45
CA HIS A 149 9.06 -11.04 -5.47
C HIS A 149 8.19 -11.30 -6.68
N PHE A 150 6.91 -10.94 -6.61
CA PHE A 150 6.07 -10.83 -7.80
C PHE A 150 5.31 -9.49 -7.82
N ALA A 151 5.20 -8.94 -9.01
CA ALA A 151 4.43 -7.75 -9.31
C ALA A 151 2.95 -8.13 -9.59
N PHE A 152 2.11 -7.14 -9.88
CA PHE A 152 0.69 -7.33 -10.16
C PHE A 152 0.32 -6.66 -11.49
N GLY A 153 -0.08 -7.47 -12.47
CA GLY A 153 -0.55 -7.03 -13.78
C GLY A 153 -2.08 -7.18 -13.90
N ILE A 154 -2.81 -6.15 -13.46
CA ILE A 154 -4.28 -6.15 -13.42
C ILE A 154 -4.84 -5.14 -14.42
N THR A 155 -4.45 -3.87 -14.27
CA THR A 155 -4.92 -2.73 -15.05
C THR A 155 -4.42 -2.79 -16.49
N GLU A 156 -5.24 -2.37 -17.43
CA GLU A 156 -4.90 -2.25 -18.83
C GLU A 156 -4.97 -0.80 -19.31
N PRO A 157 -4.33 -0.43 -20.43
CA PRO A 157 -4.40 0.94 -20.93
C PRO A 157 -5.83 1.45 -21.12
N GLY A 158 -6.77 0.58 -21.53
CA GLY A 158 -8.19 0.91 -21.71
C GLY A 158 -9.07 0.67 -20.49
N HIS A 159 -8.63 -0.11 -19.49
CA HIS A 159 -9.47 -0.65 -18.42
C HIS A 159 -8.82 -0.58 -17.05
N GLY A 160 -9.23 0.38 -16.22
CA GLY A 160 -8.80 0.52 -14.84
C GLY A 160 -9.93 0.19 -13.85
N SER A 161 -10.89 1.10 -13.72
CA SER A 161 -12.06 0.95 -12.80
C SER A 161 -12.99 -0.19 -13.20
N ASP A 162 -13.03 -0.52 -14.45
CA ASP A 162 -13.84 -1.57 -15.10
C ASP A 162 -13.02 -2.83 -15.40
N ALA A 163 -12.18 -3.26 -14.47
CA ALA A 163 -11.26 -4.39 -14.61
C ALA A 163 -11.91 -5.70 -15.13
N THR A 164 -13.22 -5.86 -14.98
CA THR A 164 -13.97 -6.99 -15.58
C THR A 164 -14.08 -6.92 -17.10
N TYR A 165 -13.76 -5.78 -17.71
CA TYR A 165 -13.75 -5.59 -19.17
C TYR A 165 -12.38 -5.82 -19.80
N MET A 166 -11.39 -6.30 -19.03
CA MET A 166 -10.03 -6.53 -19.53
C MET A 166 -9.99 -7.29 -20.86
N GLU A 167 -9.06 -6.89 -21.71
CA GLU A 167 -8.83 -7.42 -23.05
C GLU A 167 -7.69 -8.47 -23.10
N THR A 168 -6.79 -8.49 -22.10
CA THR A 168 -5.77 -9.53 -21.98
C THR A 168 -6.43 -10.88 -21.90
N THR A 169 -6.03 -11.80 -22.78
CA THR A 169 -6.58 -13.16 -22.89
C THR A 169 -5.53 -14.21 -22.61
N ALA A 170 -5.98 -15.36 -22.12
CA ALA A 170 -5.17 -16.57 -22.04
C ALA A 170 -5.94 -17.73 -22.68
N ALA A 171 -5.40 -18.29 -23.74
CA ALA A 171 -5.97 -19.42 -24.47
C ALA A 171 -5.19 -20.70 -24.16
N ARG A 172 -5.89 -21.81 -23.91
CA ARG A 172 -5.27 -23.10 -23.66
C ARG A 172 -4.71 -23.68 -24.97
N ASP A 173 -3.47 -24.14 -24.90
CA ASP A 173 -2.78 -24.84 -25.98
C ASP A 173 -2.07 -26.09 -25.42
N GLY A 174 -2.76 -27.22 -25.43
CA GLY A 174 -2.30 -28.45 -24.79
C GLY A 174 -2.23 -28.32 -23.26
N ALA A 175 -1.04 -28.51 -22.72
CA ALA A 175 -0.75 -28.37 -21.29
C ALA A 175 -0.27 -26.95 -20.88
N GLU A 176 -0.32 -26.00 -21.82
CA GLU A 176 0.12 -24.64 -21.61
C GLU A 176 -1.00 -23.63 -21.88
N TRP A 177 -0.78 -22.42 -21.42
CA TRP A 177 -1.58 -21.24 -21.72
C TRP A 177 -0.77 -20.24 -22.53
N VAL A 178 -1.38 -19.66 -23.54
CA VAL A 178 -0.79 -18.61 -24.38
C VAL A 178 -1.47 -17.29 -24.02
N ILE A 179 -0.70 -16.37 -23.46
CA ILE A 179 -1.19 -15.08 -22.94
C ILE A 179 -0.84 -13.98 -23.94
N ASN A 180 -1.85 -13.16 -24.29
CA ASN A 180 -1.72 -11.99 -25.15
C ASN A 180 -2.47 -10.81 -24.54
N GLY A 181 -1.85 -9.62 -24.59
CA GLY A 181 -2.45 -8.38 -24.12
C GLY A 181 -1.44 -7.38 -23.58
N GLU A 182 -1.93 -6.39 -22.89
CA GLU A 182 -1.10 -5.34 -22.30
C GLU A 182 -1.55 -5.07 -20.85
N LYS A 183 -0.58 -4.74 -20.01
CA LYS A 183 -0.84 -4.31 -18.63
C LYS A 183 -0.10 -3.01 -18.35
N THR A 184 -0.69 -2.17 -17.53
CA THR A 184 -0.10 -0.88 -17.14
C THR A 184 -0.13 -0.72 -15.63
N TRP A 185 0.77 0.09 -15.09
CA TRP A 185 0.92 0.31 -13.66
C TRP A 185 1.39 -0.94 -12.90
N ASN A 186 2.17 -1.82 -13.54
CA ASN A 186 2.76 -2.99 -12.90
C ASN A 186 3.90 -2.55 -11.96
N THR A 187 3.54 -2.33 -10.70
CA THR A 187 4.45 -1.79 -9.69
C THR A 187 5.52 -2.81 -9.31
N GLY A 188 6.78 -2.39 -9.37
CA GLY A 188 7.93 -3.19 -8.92
C GLY A 188 8.35 -4.29 -9.89
N VAL A 189 7.79 -4.37 -11.10
CA VAL A 189 8.11 -5.43 -12.07
C VAL A 189 9.58 -5.44 -12.50
N HIS A 190 10.27 -4.29 -12.44
CA HIS A 190 11.70 -4.17 -12.74
C HIS A 190 12.62 -5.01 -11.83
N ALA A 191 12.14 -5.35 -10.63
CA ALA A 191 12.85 -6.15 -9.64
C ALA A 191 12.18 -7.50 -9.34
N ALA A 192 10.99 -7.75 -9.92
CA ALA A 192 10.23 -8.97 -9.69
C ALA A 192 10.65 -10.09 -10.65
N GLN A 193 10.74 -11.31 -10.15
CA GLN A 193 10.99 -12.51 -10.98
C GLN A 193 9.72 -12.99 -11.68
N HIS A 194 8.56 -12.62 -11.16
CA HIS A 194 7.25 -12.96 -11.74
C HIS A 194 6.31 -11.76 -11.66
N ASP A 195 5.35 -11.74 -12.59
CA ASP A 195 4.21 -10.82 -12.56
C ASP A 195 2.92 -11.64 -12.45
N LEU A 196 2.06 -11.30 -11.49
CA LEU A 196 0.74 -11.92 -11.34
C LEU A 196 -0.21 -11.30 -12.35
N ILE A 197 -0.23 -11.86 -13.55
CA ILE A 197 -1.02 -11.38 -14.68
C ILE A 197 -2.45 -11.91 -14.59
N LEU A 198 -3.43 -11.02 -14.60
CA LEU A 198 -4.83 -11.37 -14.79
C LEU A 198 -5.16 -11.40 -16.27
N ALA A 199 -5.74 -12.51 -16.71
CA ALA A 199 -6.15 -12.69 -18.10
C ALA A 199 -7.52 -13.38 -18.18
N ARG A 200 -8.29 -13.08 -19.21
CA ARG A 200 -9.55 -13.74 -19.50
C ARG A 200 -9.30 -15.11 -20.09
N THR A 201 -9.82 -16.14 -19.45
CA THR A 201 -9.78 -17.53 -19.91
C THR A 201 -11.14 -18.03 -20.42
N SER A 202 -12.24 -17.36 -20.03
CA SER A 202 -13.60 -17.72 -20.47
C SER A 202 -14.56 -16.54 -20.25
N GLY A 203 -15.82 -16.71 -20.69
CA GLY A 203 -16.85 -15.69 -20.56
C GLY A 203 -16.66 -14.52 -21.53
N THR A 204 -17.36 -13.43 -21.26
CA THR A 204 -17.36 -12.20 -22.07
C THR A 204 -16.93 -10.98 -21.25
N ALA A 205 -16.72 -9.85 -21.90
CA ALA A 205 -16.42 -8.58 -21.25
C ALA A 205 -17.53 -8.27 -20.21
N GLY A 206 -17.09 -7.92 -18.98
CA GLY A 206 -17.98 -7.71 -17.83
C GLY A 206 -18.10 -8.91 -16.89
N ASP A 207 -17.81 -10.13 -17.35
CA ASP A 207 -17.84 -11.33 -16.51
C ASP A 207 -16.58 -11.41 -15.65
N GLY A 208 -16.77 -11.42 -14.32
CA GLY A 208 -15.68 -11.55 -13.37
C GLY A 208 -15.16 -13.00 -13.20
N ASP A 209 -16.03 -13.98 -13.36
CA ASP A 209 -15.71 -15.41 -13.15
C ASP A 209 -14.84 -16.02 -14.25
N GLY A 210 -14.72 -15.35 -15.40
CA GLY A 210 -13.86 -15.79 -16.50
C GLY A 210 -12.42 -15.28 -16.43
N ILE A 211 -12.00 -14.66 -15.35
CA ILE A 211 -10.67 -14.07 -15.19
C ILE A 211 -9.81 -14.95 -14.29
N THR A 212 -8.66 -15.38 -14.82
CA THR A 212 -7.68 -16.22 -14.14
C THR A 212 -6.41 -15.42 -13.84
N ALA A 213 -5.76 -15.68 -12.72
CA ALA A 213 -4.47 -15.12 -12.37
C ALA A 213 -3.36 -16.13 -12.68
N PHE A 214 -2.29 -15.66 -13.33
CA PHE A 214 -1.12 -16.46 -13.71
C PHE A 214 0.15 -15.86 -13.12
N LEU A 215 1.01 -16.68 -12.51
CA LEU A 215 2.37 -16.32 -12.15
C LEU A 215 3.25 -16.42 -13.39
N VAL A 216 3.46 -15.30 -14.06
CA VAL A 216 4.20 -15.21 -15.33
C VAL A 216 5.64 -14.81 -15.05
N PRO A 217 6.67 -15.60 -15.45
CA PRO A 217 8.06 -15.17 -15.34
C PRO A 217 8.30 -13.88 -16.14
N THR A 218 8.99 -12.92 -15.54
CA THR A 218 9.26 -11.62 -16.20
C THR A 218 10.31 -11.71 -17.30
N ASP A 219 11.05 -12.81 -17.37
CA ASP A 219 12.02 -13.15 -18.41
C ASP A 219 11.42 -14.13 -19.48
N ALA A 220 10.13 -14.43 -19.42
CA ALA A 220 9.47 -15.32 -20.38
C ALA A 220 9.54 -14.71 -21.80
N PRO A 221 9.78 -15.52 -22.84
CA PRO A 221 9.70 -15.05 -24.22
C PRO A 221 8.33 -14.40 -24.51
N GLY A 222 8.35 -13.16 -25.04
CA GLY A 222 7.16 -12.38 -25.32
C GLY A 222 6.67 -11.50 -24.17
N PHE A 223 7.28 -11.56 -22.98
CA PHE A 223 7.08 -10.58 -21.92
C PHE A 223 8.01 -9.40 -22.14
N THR A 224 7.47 -8.20 -22.35
CA THR A 224 8.26 -7.00 -22.65
C THR A 224 7.83 -5.86 -21.72
N ILE A 225 8.79 -5.19 -21.10
CA ILE A 225 8.56 -3.90 -20.44
C ILE A 225 8.77 -2.83 -21.52
N GLU A 226 7.69 -2.15 -21.90
CA GLU A 226 7.72 -1.13 -22.97
C GLU A 226 8.27 0.19 -22.44
N GLU A 227 7.82 0.61 -21.26
CA GLU A 227 8.25 1.86 -20.61
C GLU A 227 7.97 1.86 -19.11
N TYR A 228 8.60 2.81 -18.40
CA TYR A 228 8.27 3.15 -17.03
C TYR A 228 7.47 4.46 -16.99
N LEU A 229 6.32 4.43 -16.35
CA LEU A 229 5.37 5.52 -16.31
C LEU A 229 5.74 6.52 -15.22
N TRP A 230 6.08 7.73 -15.61
CA TRP A 230 6.44 8.78 -14.64
C TRP A 230 5.21 9.35 -13.97
N THR A 231 5.30 9.49 -12.67
CA THR A 231 4.28 10.13 -11.85
C THR A 231 4.87 11.39 -11.22
N PHE A 232 4.04 12.21 -10.59
CA PHE A 232 4.59 13.35 -9.83
C PHE A 232 5.19 12.95 -8.48
N ASN A 233 5.25 11.66 -8.17
CA ASN A 233 5.96 11.07 -7.04
C ASN A 233 7.10 10.18 -7.55
N MET A 234 8.23 10.80 -7.92
CA MET A 234 9.42 10.10 -8.40
C MET A 234 10.32 9.64 -7.23
N PRO A 235 11.12 8.56 -7.41
CA PRO A 235 11.26 7.71 -8.60
C PRO A 235 10.01 6.91 -8.90
N THR A 236 9.87 6.43 -10.13
CA THR A 236 8.80 5.51 -10.53
C THR A 236 9.28 4.06 -10.48
N ASP A 237 8.34 3.14 -10.24
CA ASP A 237 8.52 1.71 -10.39
C ASP A 237 7.34 1.06 -11.14
N HIS A 238 6.53 1.91 -11.77
CA HIS A 238 5.32 1.53 -12.48
C HIS A 238 5.61 1.31 -13.96
N ALA A 239 5.37 0.11 -14.46
CA ALA A 239 5.66 -0.24 -15.85
C ALA A 239 4.40 -0.40 -16.71
N HIS A 240 4.57 -0.18 -18.01
CA HIS A 240 3.71 -0.69 -19.07
C HIS A 240 4.34 -1.99 -19.60
N VAL A 241 3.58 -3.07 -19.56
CA VAL A 241 4.00 -4.42 -19.93
C VAL A 241 3.18 -4.91 -21.11
N LYS A 242 3.85 -5.47 -22.11
CA LYS A 242 3.23 -6.12 -23.26
C LYS A 242 3.51 -7.62 -23.25
N LEU A 243 2.46 -8.38 -23.53
CA LEU A 243 2.47 -9.84 -23.57
C LEU A 243 2.12 -10.30 -24.99
N THR A 244 3.07 -10.92 -25.66
CA THR A 244 2.89 -11.38 -27.04
C THR A 244 3.21 -12.86 -27.12
N GLY A 245 2.17 -13.70 -27.10
CA GLY A 245 2.31 -15.15 -27.16
C GLY A 245 3.08 -15.73 -25.97
N VAL A 246 2.99 -15.14 -24.80
CA VAL A 246 3.69 -15.62 -23.59
C VAL A 246 3.11 -16.97 -23.17
N ARG A 247 3.98 -17.99 -23.12
CA ARG A 247 3.57 -19.35 -22.77
C ARG A 247 3.89 -19.67 -21.31
N VAL A 248 2.89 -20.17 -20.59
CA VAL A 248 3.05 -20.63 -19.21
C VAL A 248 2.34 -21.99 -19.02
N PRO A 249 2.87 -22.88 -18.17
CA PRO A 249 2.23 -24.17 -17.89
C PRO A 249 0.99 -24.00 -16.99
N ASP A 250 0.15 -25.04 -16.91
CA ASP A 250 -1.02 -25.07 -16.00
C ASP A 250 -0.65 -24.76 -14.54
N GLN A 251 0.56 -25.11 -14.12
CA GLN A 251 1.06 -24.84 -12.77
C GLN A 251 1.26 -23.36 -12.47
N ALA A 252 1.24 -22.49 -13.49
CA ALA A 252 1.30 -21.04 -13.34
C ALA A 252 -0.03 -20.44 -12.84
N ILE A 253 -1.15 -21.16 -12.95
CA ILE A 253 -2.43 -20.70 -12.42
C ILE A 253 -2.32 -20.50 -10.92
N PHE A 254 -2.76 -19.32 -10.46
CA PHE A 254 -2.72 -18.92 -9.06
C PHE A 254 -4.13 -18.73 -8.50
N GLY A 255 -4.48 -19.45 -7.45
CA GLY A 255 -5.78 -19.35 -6.79
C GLY A 255 -6.93 -20.07 -7.53
N GLY A 256 -6.64 -20.74 -8.67
CA GLY A 256 -7.60 -21.50 -9.47
C GLY A 256 -8.13 -20.76 -10.69
N GLU A 257 -8.50 -21.52 -11.72
CA GLU A 257 -9.05 -20.99 -12.97
C GLU A 257 -10.37 -20.24 -12.71
N GLY A 258 -10.54 -19.08 -13.34
CA GLY A 258 -11.71 -18.21 -13.19
C GLY A 258 -11.80 -17.48 -11.83
N ARG A 259 -10.79 -17.56 -10.96
CA ARG A 259 -10.82 -16.99 -9.61
C ARG A 259 -9.85 -15.81 -9.40
N GLY A 260 -9.24 -15.29 -10.45
CA GLY A 260 -8.22 -14.25 -10.36
C GLY A 260 -8.71 -12.99 -9.63
N LEU A 261 -9.93 -12.53 -9.90
CA LEU A 261 -10.47 -11.37 -9.20
C LEU A 261 -10.70 -11.61 -7.70
N ARG A 262 -10.97 -12.83 -7.27
CA ARG A 262 -11.10 -13.15 -5.84
C ARG A 262 -9.76 -13.03 -5.12
N VAL A 263 -8.67 -13.49 -5.74
CA VAL A 263 -7.30 -13.34 -5.22
C VAL A 263 -6.97 -11.87 -5.05
N VAL A 264 -7.20 -11.07 -6.09
CA VAL A 264 -6.92 -9.63 -6.07
C VAL A 264 -7.79 -8.89 -5.05
N GLN A 265 -9.07 -9.21 -4.92
CA GLN A 265 -9.94 -8.56 -3.92
C GLN A 265 -9.53 -8.87 -2.47
N HIS A 266 -8.92 -10.02 -2.20
CA HIS A 266 -8.35 -10.30 -0.88
C HIS A 266 -7.21 -9.32 -0.57
N PHE A 267 -6.23 -9.24 -1.48
CA PHE A 267 -5.14 -8.29 -1.41
C PHE A 267 -5.65 -6.85 -1.23
N PHE A 268 -6.58 -6.41 -2.08
CA PHE A 268 -7.11 -5.05 -2.01
C PHE A 268 -7.75 -4.72 -0.66
N ASN A 269 -8.53 -5.63 -0.06
CA ASN A 269 -9.16 -5.36 1.22
C ASN A 269 -8.11 -5.15 2.33
N GLU A 270 -7.08 -5.99 2.40
CA GLU A 270 -6.01 -5.84 3.38
C GLU A 270 -5.18 -4.58 3.14
N ASN A 271 -4.80 -4.33 1.88
CA ASN A 271 -3.98 -3.18 1.56
C ASN A 271 -4.72 -1.86 1.77
N ARG A 272 -6.01 -1.78 1.43
CA ARG A 272 -6.84 -0.59 1.65
C ARG A 272 -6.92 -0.18 3.12
N ILE A 273 -7.01 -1.14 4.06
CA ILE A 273 -7.00 -0.84 5.50
C ILE A 273 -5.63 -0.31 5.94
N ARG A 274 -4.55 -0.89 5.42
CA ARG A 274 -3.17 -0.44 5.71
C ARG A 274 -2.90 0.95 5.15
N GLN A 275 -3.34 1.23 3.93
CA GLN A 275 -3.27 2.57 3.32
C GLN A 275 -4.09 3.59 4.11
N ALA A 276 -5.31 3.24 4.52
CA ALA A 276 -6.16 4.10 5.33
C ALA A 276 -5.48 4.48 6.66
N ALA A 277 -4.86 3.51 7.33
CA ALA A 277 -4.13 3.75 8.58
C ALA A 277 -2.88 4.63 8.37
N SER A 278 -2.11 4.39 7.29
CA SER A 278 -0.97 5.24 6.93
C SER A 278 -1.41 6.67 6.61
N SER A 279 -2.52 6.84 5.89
CA SER A 279 -3.08 8.16 5.56
C SER A 279 -3.56 8.89 6.81
N LEU A 280 -4.17 8.17 7.76
CA LEU A 280 -4.58 8.73 9.04
C LEU A 280 -3.37 9.23 9.86
N GLY A 281 -2.31 8.42 9.98
CA GLY A 281 -1.09 8.81 10.68
C GLY A 281 -0.40 10.01 10.03
N ALA A 282 -0.33 10.05 8.70
CA ALA A 282 0.25 11.18 7.98
C ALA A 282 -0.60 12.47 8.12
N ALA A 283 -1.93 12.35 8.15
CA ALA A 283 -2.82 13.48 8.48
C ALA A 283 -2.55 14.01 9.88
N GLN A 284 -2.43 13.12 10.87
CA GLN A 284 -2.11 13.50 12.26
C GLN A 284 -0.76 14.20 12.35
N TYR A 285 0.26 13.75 11.62
CA TYR A 285 1.55 14.43 11.52
C TYR A 285 1.39 15.87 10.99
N CYS A 286 0.66 16.05 9.90
CA CYS A 286 0.41 17.37 9.32
C CYS A 286 -0.31 18.32 10.28
N ILE A 287 -1.29 17.81 11.02
CA ILE A 287 -2.04 18.58 12.03
C ILE A 287 -1.10 18.97 13.18
N SER A 288 -0.33 18.03 13.73
CA SER A 288 0.58 18.26 14.86
C SER A 288 1.66 19.29 14.53
N GLU A 289 2.28 19.20 13.35
CA GLU A 289 3.25 20.19 12.85
C GLU A 289 2.59 21.58 12.69
N SER A 290 1.36 21.63 12.19
CA SER A 290 0.62 22.87 12.03
C SER A 290 0.31 23.55 13.36
N VAL A 291 -0.08 22.78 14.37
CA VAL A 291 -0.34 23.28 15.72
C VAL A 291 0.95 23.81 16.34
N ALA A 292 2.05 23.05 16.29
CA ALA A 292 3.34 23.46 16.82
C ALA A 292 3.82 24.76 16.17
N TYR A 293 3.80 24.85 14.84
CA TYR A 293 4.18 26.05 14.13
C TYR A 293 3.30 27.26 14.46
N ALA A 294 1.99 27.06 14.58
CA ALA A 294 1.05 28.13 14.89
C ALA A 294 1.24 28.71 16.31
N LEU A 295 1.69 27.90 17.26
CA LEU A 295 2.02 28.34 18.62
C LEU A 295 3.29 29.18 18.65
N GLU A 296 4.28 28.87 17.84
CA GLU A 296 5.59 29.57 17.80
C GLU A 296 5.56 30.84 16.95
N ARG A 297 4.90 30.79 15.79
CA ARG A 297 4.87 31.88 14.82
C ARG A 297 4.01 33.05 15.28
N LYS A 298 4.60 34.25 15.37
CA LYS A 298 3.94 35.45 15.91
C LYS A 298 3.83 36.58 14.86
N PRO A 299 3.01 36.44 13.79
CA PRO A 299 2.73 37.54 12.90
C PRO A 299 1.94 38.63 13.65
N PHE A 300 2.25 39.88 13.34
CA PHE A 300 1.62 41.05 14.00
C PHE A 300 1.73 41.00 15.54
N GLY A 301 2.76 40.34 16.09
CA GLY A 301 3.08 40.32 17.52
C GLY A 301 2.26 39.33 18.36
N GLN A 302 1.34 38.55 17.76
CA GLN A 302 0.54 37.54 18.45
C GLN A 302 0.77 36.15 17.85
N PRO A 303 0.69 35.07 18.64
CA PRO A 303 0.77 33.73 18.10
C PRO A 303 -0.26 33.53 17.00
N LEU A 304 0.14 32.89 15.89
CA LEU A 304 -0.76 32.53 14.80
C LEU A 304 -1.95 31.68 15.30
N ALA A 305 -1.69 30.85 16.31
CA ALA A 305 -2.68 30.04 17.02
C ALA A 305 -3.81 30.85 17.69
N ALA A 306 -3.67 32.16 17.91
CA ALA A 306 -4.75 32.98 18.44
C ALA A 306 -5.88 33.24 17.44
N ASN A 307 -5.65 32.91 16.15
CA ASN A 307 -6.62 33.17 15.07
C ASN A 307 -7.54 31.95 14.87
N GLN A 308 -8.85 32.15 15.01
CA GLN A 308 -9.85 31.11 14.80
C GLN A 308 -9.86 30.53 13.38
N ALA A 309 -9.48 31.32 12.35
CA ALA A 309 -9.32 30.84 10.99
C ALA A 309 -8.18 29.81 10.84
N ILE A 310 -7.27 29.74 11.79
CA ILE A 310 -6.24 28.68 11.89
C ILE A 310 -6.73 27.53 12.76
N GLN A 311 -7.36 27.82 13.91
CA GLN A 311 -7.80 26.82 14.87
C GLN A 311 -8.90 25.92 14.29
N PHE A 312 -9.99 26.50 13.75
CA PHE A 312 -11.20 25.75 13.38
C PHE A 312 -10.95 24.69 12.30
N PRO A 313 -10.23 24.98 11.19
CA PRO A 313 -9.91 23.93 10.23
C PRO A 313 -9.05 22.78 10.81
N LEU A 314 -8.15 23.06 11.75
CA LEU A 314 -7.35 22.02 12.39
C LEU A 314 -8.19 21.19 13.37
N VAL A 315 -9.14 21.81 14.09
CA VAL A 315 -10.11 21.09 14.93
C VAL A 315 -11.01 20.16 14.13
N GLU A 316 -11.50 20.61 12.97
CA GLU A 316 -12.30 19.81 12.05
C GLU A 316 -11.51 18.58 11.56
N LEU A 317 -10.27 18.77 11.11
CA LEU A 317 -9.41 17.69 10.66
C LEU A 317 -9.08 16.70 11.80
N GLN A 318 -8.78 17.21 13.02
CA GLN A 318 -8.54 16.36 14.18
C GLN A 318 -9.78 15.54 14.55
N THR A 319 -10.96 16.14 14.53
CA THR A 319 -12.23 15.45 14.80
C THR A 319 -12.46 14.32 13.80
N GLN A 320 -12.18 14.57 12.52
CA GLN A 320 -12.28 13.53 11.48
C GLN A 320 -11.24 12.42 11.69
N CYS A 321 -10.03 12.74 12.15
CA CYS A 321 -9.02 11.72 12.50
C CYS A 321 -9.55 10.79 13.59
N GLU A 322 -10.16 11.31 14.66
CA GLU A 322 -10.70 10.47 15.75
C GLU A 322 -11.84 9.56 15.27
N MET A 323 -12.79 10.09 14.49
CA MET A 323 -13.87 9.30 13.93
C MET A 323 -13.34 8.18 13.03
N LEU A 324 -12.35 8.52 12.19
CA LEU A 324 -11.77 7.59 11.22
C LEU A 324 -10.93 6.50 11.91
N ARG A 325 -10.15 6.85 12.94
CA ARG A 325 -9.40 5.88 13.76
C ARG A 325 -10.33 4.81 14.33
N ALA A 326 -11.43 5.23 14.92
CA ALA A 326 -12.43 4.30 15.46
C ALA A 326 -13.01 3.38 14.37
N LEU A 327 -13.29 3.92 13.18
CA LEU A 327 -13.79 3.14 12.06
C LEU A 327 -12.75 2.15 11.54
N ILE A 328 -11.49 2.56 11.37
CA ILE A 328 -10.38 1.71 10.92
C ILE A 328 -10.15 0.57 11.90
N HIS A 329 -10.02 0.84 13.19
CA HIS A 329 -9.79 -0.17 14.21
C HIS A 329 -10.92 -1.19 14.26
N LYS A 330 -12.19 -0.72 14.28
CA LYS A 330 -13.36 -1.60 14.21
C LYS A 330 -13.35 -2.47 12.96
N THR A 331 -13.02 -1.89 11.80
CA THR A 331 -13.00 -2.59 10.52
C THR A 331 -11.92 -3.65 10.49
N ALA A 332 -10.71 -3.33 10.91
CA ALA A 332 -9.58 -4.25 10.99
C ALA A 332 -9.86 -5.41 11.96
N TRP A 333 -10.40 -5.10 13.14
CA TRP A 333 -10.85 -6.11 14.09
C TRP A 333 -11.94 -7.03 13.50
N THR A 334 -12.88 -6.47 12.74
CA THR A 334 -13.92 -7.27 12.06
C THR A 334 -13.32 -8.21 11.02
N MET A 335 -12.30 -7.74 10.26
CA MET A 335 -11.56 -8.57 9.31
C MET A 335 -10.86 -9.73 10.00
N ASP A 336 -10.21 -9.48 11.14
CA ASP A 336 -9.51 -10.50 11.92
C ASP A 336 -10.47 -11.53 12.52
N THR A 337 -11.60 -11.07 13.03
CA THR A 337 -12.58 -11.93 13.73
C THR A 337 -13.43 -12.77 12.79
N TYR A 338 -13.88 -12.15 11.67
CA TYR A 338 -14.90 -12.76 10.80
C TYR A 338 -14.41 -13.00 9.36
N GLY A 339 -13.16 -12.67 9.07
CA GLY A 339 -12.51 -12.82 7.77
C GLY A 339 -12.56 -11.56 6.92
N THR A 340 -11.56 -11.42 6.05
CA THR A 340 -11.28 -10.21 5.26
C THR A 340 -12.47 -9.69 4.44
N PHE A 341 -13.32 -10.59 3.91
CA PHE A 341 -14.46 -10.18 3.09
C PHE A 341 -15.69 -9.73 3.88
N SER A 342 -15.75 -10.01 5.19
CA SER A 342 -16.89 -9.62 6.04
C SER A 342 -17.02 -8.11 6.25
N ALA A 343 -15.93 -7.37 6.08
CA ALA A 343 -15.85 -5.92 6.28
C ALA A 343 -15.65 -5.12 4.98
N SER A 344 -15.94 -5.70 3.82
CA SER A 344 -15.62 -5.10 2.52
C SER A 344 -16.24 -3.71 2.28
N ARG A 345 -17.44 -3.45 2.83
CA ARG A 345 -18.09 -2.15 2.79
C ARG A 345 -17.32 -1.13 3.63
N GLU A 346 -17.02 -1.48 4.87
CA GLU A 346 -16.32 -0.63 5.83
C GLU A 346 -14.87 -0.36 5.39
N VAL A 347 -14.19 -1.35 4.80
CA VAL A 347 -12.86 -1.18 4.17
C VAL A 347 -12.91 -0.08 3.11
N SER A 348 -13.94 -0.08 2.25
CA SER A 348 -14.10 0.96 1.23
C SER A 348 -14.34 2.34 1.85
N MET A 349 -15.15 2.41 2.94
CA MET A 349 -15.38 3.67 3.68
C MET A 349 -14.06 4.21 4.27
N CYS A 350 -13.29 3.36 4.94
CA CYS A 350 -11.99 3.74 5.52
C CYS A 350 -11.03 4.26 4.46
N ASN A 351 -10.88 3.53 3.34
CA ASN A 351 -9.89 3.85 2.33
C ASN A 351 -10.16 5.21 1.68
N TYR A 352 -11.34 5.45 1.08
CA TYR A 352 -11.56 6.70 0.37
C TYR A 352 -11.54 7.91 1.31
N TRP A 353 -12.08 7.75 2.54
CA TRP A 353 -12.14 8.87 3.48
C TRP A 353 -10.77 9.24 4.05
N ALA A 354 -9.96 8.23 4.45
CA ALA A 354 -8.62 8.47 4.98
C ALA A 354 -7.69 9.16 3.98
N ASN A 355 -7.74 8.72 2.73
CA ASN A 355 -6.88 9.27 1.68
C ASN A 355 -7.28 10.71 1.33
N ARG A 356 -8.58 11.02 1.34
CA ARG A 356 -9.08 12.38 1.19
C ARG A 356 -8.65 13.25 2.34
N LEU A 357 -8.86 12.81 3.58
CA LEU A 357 -8.48 13.53 4.80
C LEU A 357 -6.98 13.84 4.84
N CYS A 358 -6.13 12.90 4.45
CA CYS A 358 -4.68 13.13 4.42
C CYS A 358 -4.30 14.23 3.43
N CYS A 359 -4.90 14.23 2.23
CA CYS A 359 -4.66 15.29 1.25
C CYS A 359 -5.11 16.67 1.77
N GLU A 360 -6.26 16.73 2.43
CA GLU A 360 -6.77 17.97 3.05
C GLU A 360 -5.87 18.46 4.19
N ALA A 361 -5.38 17.53 5.04
CA ALA A 361 -4.48 17.87 6.14
C ALA A 361 -3.12 18.37 5.64
N ALA A 362 -2.59 17.76 4.57
CA ALA A 362 -1.32 18.20 3.97
C ALA A 362 -1.46 19.59 3.30
N ASP A 363 -2.55 19.83 2.58
CA ASP A 363 -2.86 21.15 2.01
C ASP A 363 -3.00 22.21 3.11
N ARG A 364 -3.73 21.89 4.17
CA ARG A 364 -3.87 22.79 5.33
C ARG A 364 -2.54 23.07 6.03
N ALA A 365 -1.67 22.07 6.15
CA ALA A 365 -0.33 22.25 6.72
C ALA A 365 0.54 23.19 5.87
N MET A 366 0.52 23.04 4.53
CA MET A 366 1.18 23.98 3.63
C MET A 366 0.66 25.41 3.85
N GLN A 367 -0.65 25.59 3.94
CA GLN A 367 -1.28 26.89 4.12
C GLN A 367 -0.90 27.52 5.46
N VAL A 368 -0.93 26.80 6.56
CA VAL A 368 -0.57 27.29 7.91
C VAL A 368 0.89 27.72 7.98
N HIS A 369 1.79 26.98 7.34
CA HIS A 369 3.22 27.31 7.32
C HIS A 369 3.58 28.41 6.30
N GLY A 370 2.66 28.83 5.42
CA GLY A 370 2.88 29.87 4.43
C GLY A 370 4.01 29.53 3.46
N GLY A 371 4.90 30.47 3.17
CA GLY A 371 6.02 30.25 2.25
C GLY A 371 6.93 29.07 2.64
N LEU A 372 7.11 28.82 3.94
CA LEU A 372 7.86 27.66 4.42
C LEU A 372 7.13 26.36 4.08
N GLY A 373 5.81 26.31 4.20
CA GLY A 373 4.99 25.14 3.85
C GLY A 373 4.98 24.84 2.36
N TYR A 374 5.09 25.87 1.51
CA TYR A 374 5.20 25.71 0.07
C TYR A 374 6.61 25.30 -0.38
N SER A 375 7.60 25.46 0.48
CA SER A 375 8.98 25.09 0.19
C SER A 375 9.24 23.60 0.48
N ARG A 376 10.29 23.06 -0.14
CA ARG A 376 10.78 21.69 0.15
C ARG A 376 11.57 21.57 1.45
N HIS A 377 11.54 22.57 2.33
CA HIS A 377 12.06 22.48 3.70
C HIS A 377 11.08 21.79 4.67
N LYS A 378 9.83 21.62 4.25
CA LYS A 378 8.80 20.85 4.96
C LYS A 378 8.28 19.72 4.05
N PRO A 379 7.85 18.58 4.60
CA PRO A 379 7.52 17.40 3.80
C PRO A 379 6.08 17.39 3.26
N PHE A 380 5.30 18.45 3.45
CA PHE A 380 3.84 18.42 3.23
C PHE A 380 3.46 18.17 1.77
N GLU A 381 4.21 18.74 0.81
CA GLU A 381 3.95 18.52 -0.61
C GLU A 381 4.25 17.05 -1.01
N HIS A 382 5.29 16.44 -0.41
CA HIS A 382 5.60 15.04 -0.62
C HIS A 382 4.52 14.12 -0.02
N ILE A 383 4.05 14.41 1.20
CA ILE A 383 2.93 13.71 1.83
C ILE A 383 1.68 13.81 0.94
N TYR A 384 1.37 15.02 0.44
CA TYR A 384 0.25 15.22 -0.47
C TYR A 384 0.40 14.37 -1.74
N ARG A 385 1.53 14.43 -2.43
CA ARG A 385 1.80 13.67 -3.67
C ARG A 385 1.66 12.18 -3.44
N HIS A 386 2.24 11.66 -2.36
CA HIS A 386 2.18 10.25 -2.02
C HIS A 386 0.75 9.77 -1.77
N HIS A 387 0.02 10.42 -0.87
CA HIS A 387 -1.33 9.99 -0.48
C HIS A 387 -2.39 10.33 -1.55
N ARG A 388 -2.09 11.29 -2.45
CA ARG A 388 -2.98 11.60 -3.58
C ARG A 388 -3.18 10.42 -4.51
N ARG A 389 -2.17 9.58 -4.69
CA ARG A 389 -2.28 8.36 -5.49
C ARG A 389 -3.28 7.36 -4.90
N TYR A 390 -3.38 7.25 -3.58
CA TYR A 390 -4.30 6.31 -2.91
C TYR A 390 -5.78 6.65 -3.12
N ARG A 391 -6.10 7.86 -3.57
CA ARG A 391 -7.43 8.22 -4.04
C ARG A 391 -7.75 7.64 -5.43
N ILE A 392 -6.78 7.00 -6.08
CA ILE A 392 -6.86 6.45 -7.44
C ILE A 392 -6.59 4.93 -7.43
N THR A 393 -5.52 4.49 -6.77
CA THR A 393 -5.06 3.09 -6.79
C THR A 393 -6.02 2.15 -6.07
N GLU A 394 -6.02 0.87 -6.48
CA GLU A 394 -6.87 -0.19 -5.91
C GLU A 394 -8.37 0.14 -5.95
N GLY A 395 -8.77 0.86 -6.97
CA GLY A 395 -10.10 1.42 -7.17
C GLY A 395 -10.22 2.84 -6.62
N SER A 396 -10.51 3.79 -7.53
CA SER A 396 -10.65 5.20 -7.19
C SER A 396 -11.67 5.45 -6.06
N GLU A 397 -11.61 6.64 -5.45
CA GLU A 397 -12.57 6.99 -4.40
C GLU A 397 -14.02 6.86 -4.87
N GLU A 398 -14.32 7.10 -6.15
CA GLU A 398 -15.64 6.90 -6.75
C GLU A 398 -16.02 5.42 -6.81
N ILE A 399 -15.06 4.54 -7.12
CA ILE A 399 -15.26 3.09 -7.10
C ILE A 399 -15.47 2.58 -5.68
N GLN A 400 -14.74 3.12 -4.68
CA GLN A 400 -15.00 2.80 -3.28
C GLN A 400 -16.41 3.24 -2.87
N MET A 401 -16.82 4.47 -3.21
CA MET A 401 -18.17 4.97 -2.93
C MET A 401 -19.26 4.16 -3.66
N ARG A 402 -19.03 3.80 -4.95
CA ARG A 402 -19.93 2.91 -5.71
C ARG A 402 -20.10 1.57 -5.00
N ARG A 403 -19.00 1.01 -4.46
CA ARG A 403 -19.07 -0.26 -3.71
C ARG A 403 -19.88 -0.12 -2.42
N VAL A 404 -19.65 0.95 -1.65
CA VAL A 404 -20.46 1.26 -0.46
C VAL A 404 -21.94 1.39 -0.82
N ALA A 405 -22.28 2.14 -1.87
CA ALA A 405 -23.62 2.29 -2.37
C ALA A 405 -24.24 0.92 -2.77
N GLY A 406 -23.46 0.07 -3.45
CA GLY A 406 -23.91 -1.29 -3.80
C GLY A 406 -24.41 -2.09 -2.60
N TYR A 407 -23.70 -2.01 -1.48
CA TYR A 407 -24.15 -2.63 -0.22
C TYR A 407 -25.34 -1.92 0.42
N MET A 408 -25.34 -0.57 0.44
CA MET A 408 -26.43 0.21 1.06
C MET A 408 -27.77 0.05 0.35
N PHE A 409 -27.73 -0.04 -0.98
CA PHE A 409 -28.96 -0.17 -1.79
C PHE A 409 -29.31 -1.62 -2.14
N GLY A 410 -28.55 -2.60 -1.59
CA GLY A 410 -28.86 -4.03 -1.75
C GLY A 410 -28.44 -4.64 -3.09
N PHE A 411 -27.68 -3.92 -3.92
CA PHE A 411 -27.13 -4.46 -5.18
C PHE A 411 -25.96 -5.42 -4.95
N MET A 412 -25.32 -5.33 -3.79
CA MET A 412 -24.25 -6.23 -3.34
C MET A 412 -24.60 -6.80 -1.96
N LYS A 413 -24.24 -8.08 -1.74
CA LYS A 413 -24.40 -8.72 -0.43
C LYS A 413 -23.04 -8.84 0.25
N GLN A 414 -22.94 -8.38 1.48
CA GLN A 414 -21.78 -8.61 2.33
C GLN A 414 -21.73 -10.09 2.74
N GLN A 415 -20.57 -10.70 2.77
CA GLN A 415 -20.44 -12.06 3.28
C GLN A 415 -20.85 -12.07 4.76
N ALA A 416 -21.68 -13.03 5.15
CA ALA A 416 -22.02 -13.22 6.54
C ALA A 416 -20.74 -13.56 7.34
N PRO A 417 -20.61 -13.05 8.57
CA PRO A 417 -19.51 -13.40 9.45
C PRO A 417 -19.39 -14.91 9.63
N LYS A 418 -18.19 -15.46 9.50
CA LYS A 418 -17.96 -16.87 9.83
C LYS A 418 -18.19 -17.04 11.33
N GLY A 419 -19.10 -17.92 11.73
CA GLY A 419 -19.35 -18.28 13.13
C GLY A 419 -20.51 -17.56 13.83
N VAL A 420 -21.21 -16.66 13.17
CA VAL A 420 -22.51 -16.17 13.66
C VAL A 420 -23.58 -17.00 12.94
N ALA A 421 -24.04 -18.07 13.60
CA ALA A 421 -25.27 -18.73 13.21
C ALA A 421 -26.41 -17.71 13.39
N GLY A 422 -27.17 -17.44 12.32
CA GLY A 422 -28.35 -16.60 12.34
C GLY A 422 -29.46 -17.16 13.21
#